data_dcbe23f3083f1483a71ced6146d31e23
#
_entry.id   dcbe23f3083f1483a71ced6146d31e23
#
_cell.length_a   1.000
_cell.length_b   1.000
_cell.length_c   1.000
_cell.angle_alpha   90.00
_cell.angle_beta   90.00
_cell.angle_gamma   90.00
#
_symmetry.space_group_name_H-M   'P 1'
#
loop_
_entity.id
_entity.type
_entity.pdbx_description
1 polymer ?
#
loop_
_entity_poly.entity_id
_entity_poly.type
_entity_poly.pdbx_seq_one_letter_code
_entity_poly.pdbx_strand_id
1 'polypeptide(L)'
;MSRGQTERQAQLIHDFKPTALMVIPSYCLNIIEALEKKFGTAKDCSIKTGIFGAEPWTNAMRQEIEARLGVDALDIYGLSEVMGPGVAMECLESKDGPTIWEDHFFPEIINPETGEVLPDGELGELVFTTITKEGMPLIWKQGS
;
A
#
# COMPACT_ATOMS: atom_id res chain seq x y z
N MET A 1 -14.15 -0.85 -7.84
CA MET A 1 -13.32 -0.72 -9.06
C MET A 1 -14.11 -1.26 -10.25
N SER A 2 -14.32 -0.46 -11.24
CA SER A 2 -15.10 -0.83 -12.43
C SER A 2 -14.22 -1.62 -13.38
N ARG A 3 -14.49 -2.93 -13.48
CA ARG A 3 -13.95 -3.79 -14.53
C ARG A 3 -14.22 -3.12 -15.89
N GLY A 4 -13.20 -3.01 -16.74
CA GLY A 4 -13.33 -2.47 -18.10
C GLY A 4 -13.04 -0.98 -18.26
N GLN A 5 -12.49 -0.29 -17.25
CA GLN A 5 -12.13 1.13 -17.37
C GLN A 5 -10.62 1.42 -17.36
N THR A 6 -9.77 0.42 -17.53
CA THR A 6 -8.32 0.59 -17.51
C THR A 6 -7.83 1.58 -18.59
N GLU A 7 -8.38 1.47 -19.80
CA GLU A 7 -8.07 2.42 -20.88
C GLU A 7 -8.50 3.85 -20.55
N ARG A 8 -9.64 4.01 -19.85
CA ARG A 8 -10.10 5.33 -19.38
C ARG A 8 -9.18 5.88 -18.30
N GLN A 9 -8.69 5.04 -17.39
CA GLN A 9 -7.73 5.46 -16.37
C GLN A 9 -6.39 5.88 -16.99
N ALA A 10 -5.89 5.12 -17.98
CA ALA A 10 -4.70 5.51 -18.73
C ALA A 10 -4.90 6.88 -19.41
N GLN A 11 -6.08 7.14 -19.98
CA GLN A 11 -6.41 8.45 -20.55
C GLN A 11 -6.44 9.55 -19.49
N LEU A 12 -7.06 9.30 -18.32
CA LEU A 12 -7.10 10.27 -17.23
C LEU A 12 -5.70 10.62 -16.71
N ILE A 13 -4.83 9.63 -16.57
CA ILE A 13 -3.42 9.85 -16.19
C ILE A 13 -2.73 10.76 -17.20
N HIS A 14 -2.92 10.50 -18.48
CA HIS A 14 -2.33 11.32 -19.54
C HIS A 14 -2.85 12.76 -19.54
N ASP A 15 -4.17 12.95 -19.38
CA ASP A 15 -4.83 14.26 -19.51
C ASP A 15 -4.66 15.13 -18.25
N PHE A 16 -4.84 14.54 -17.06
CA PHE A 16 -4.78 15.27 -15.78
C PHE A 16 -3.39 15.35 -15.17
N LYS A 17 -2.45 14.55 -15.65
CA LYS A 17 -1.05 14.53 -15.21
C LYS A 17 -0.88 14.45 -13.67
N PRO A 18 -1.50 13.46 -12.99
CA PRO A 18 -1.31 13.28 -11.55
C PRO A 18 0.15 12.99 -11.25
N THR A 19 0.62 13.40 -10.07
CA THR A 19 1.98 13.13 -9.60
C THR A 19 2.08 11.91 -8.69
N ALA A 20 0.95 11.45 -8.15
CA ALA A 20 0.86 10.26 -7.32
C ALA A 20 -0.24 9.32 -7.81
N LEU A 21 -0.02 8.02 -7.63
CA LEU A 21 -0.97 6.96 -7.95
C LEU A 21 -1.10 6.03 -6.73
N MET A 22 -2.33 5.84 -6.25
CA MET A 22 -2.62 4.84 -5.22
C MET A 22 -3.50 3.74 -5.81
N VAL A 23 -2.98 2.51 -5.81
CA VAL A 23 -3.63 1.38 -6.49
C VAL A 23 -3.06 0.05 -5.98
N ILE A 24 -3.80 -1.04 -6.16
CA ILE A 24 -3.26 -2.38 -5.90
C ILE A 24 -2.18 -2.72 -6.94
N PRO A 25 -1.08 -3.40 -6.54
CA PRO A 25 0.07 -3.66 -7.41
C PRO A 25 -0.28 -4.39 -8.71
N SER A 26 -1.07 -5.46 -8.63
CA SER A 26 -1.50 -6.23 -9.82
C SER A 26 -2.30 -5.39 -10.82
N TYR A 27 -3.12 -4.45 -10.35
CA TYR A 27 -3.87 -3.57 -11.23
C TYR A 27 -3.01 -2.46 -11.83
N CYS A 28 -1.95 -2.05 -11.14
CA CYS A 28 -0.98 -1.10 -11.69
C CYS A 28 -0.33 -1.66 -12.97
N LEU A 29 0.02 -2.94 -13.00
CA LEU A 29 0.55 -3.58 -14.22
C LEU A 29 -0.41 -3.47 -15.41
N ASN A 30 -1.71 -3.65 -15.17
CA ASN A 30 -2.73 -3.47 -16.22
C ASN A 30 -2.80 -1.99 -16.71
N ILE A 31 -2.64 -1.03 -15.81
CA ILE A 31 -2.59 0.40 -16.16
C ILE A 31 -1.35 0.68 -17.00
N ILE A 32 -0.19 0.14 -16.63
CA ILE A 32 1.06 0.25 -17.37
C ILE A 32 0.90 -0.28 -18.79
N GLU A 33 0.35 -1.49 -18.95
CA GLU A 33 0.07 -2.06 -20.28
C GLU A 33 -0.86 -1.18 -21.12
N ALA A 34 -1.88 -0.59 -20.52
CA ALA A 34 -2.79 0.30 -21.22
C ALA A 34 -2.11 1.62 -21.64
N LEU A 35 -1.23 2.17 -20.80
CA LEU A 35 -0.41 3.35 -21.14
C LEU A 35 0.54 3.05 -22.29
N GLU A 36 1.28 1.94 -22.21
CA GLU A 36 2.22 1.50 -23.26
C GLU A 36 1.50 1.26 -24.60
N LYS A 37 0.36 0.56 -24.55
CA LYS A 37 -0.44 0.28 -25.76
C LYS A 37 -0.95 1.56 -26.41
N LYS A 38 -1.37 2.55 -25.61
CA LYS A 38 -2.04 3.76 -26.11
C LYS A 38 -1.06 4.88 -26.47
N PHE A 39 0.01 5.04 -25.69
CA PHE A 39 0.94 6.18 -25.79
C PHE A 39 2.38 5.75 -26.14
N GLY A 40 2.63 4.44 -26.30
CA GLY A 40 3.94 3.88 -26.65
C GLY A 40 4.85 3.62 -25.46
N THR A 41 4.66 4.31 -24.34
CA THR A 41 5.41 4.14 -23.09
C THR A 41 4.59 4.55 -21.88
N ALA A 42 4.81 3.92 -20.74
CA ALA A 42 4.27 4.36 -19.46
C ALA A 42 5.24 5.27 -18.70
N LYS A 43 6.54 5.21 -19.00
CA LYS A 43 7.60 5.90 -18.26
C LYS A 43 7.53 7.44 -18.37
N ASP A 44 6.97 7.95 -19.46
CA ASP A 44 6.86 9.40 -19.70
C ASP A 44 5.61 10.03 -19.05
N CYS A 45 4.88 9.25 -18.24
CA CYS A 45 3.75 9.80 -17.50
C CYS A 45 4.22 10.74 -16.36
N SER A 46 3.29 11.53 -15.84
CA SER A 46 3.57 12.53 -14.80
C SER A 46 3.73 11.97 -13.39
N ILE A 47 3.38 10.68 -13.19
CA ILE A 47 3.42 10.03 -11.89
C ILE A 47 4.88 9.91 -11.41
N LYS A 48 5.13 10.31 -10.17
CA LYS A 48 6.44 10.23 -9.50
C LYS A 48 6.43 9.20 -8.38
N THR A 49 5.30 9.06 -7.68
CA THR A 49 5.17 8.19 -6.54
C THR A 49 3.97 7.26 -6.72
N GLY A 50 4.20 5.97 -6.56
CA GLY A 50 3.17 4.95 -6.49
C GLY A 50 3.02 4.45 -5.05
N ILE A 51 1.79 4.41 -4.55
CA ILE A 51 1.45 3.89 -3.22
C ILE A 51 0.67 2.60 -3.45
N PHE A 52 1.23 1.49 -3.00
CA PHE A 52 0.74 0.15 -3.30
C PHE A 52 0.39 -0.60 -2.03
N GLY A 53 -0.73 -1.31 -2.03
CA GLY A 53 -1.17 -2.11 -0.90
C GLY A 53 -2.45 -2.88 -1.20
N ALA A 54 -3.11 -3.36 -0.15
CA ALA A 54 -4.33 -4.17 -0.20
C ALA A 54 -4.15 -5.58 -0.80
N GLU A 55 -2.95 -5.95 -1.21
CA GLU A 55 -2.56 -7.32 -1.57
C GLU A 55 -1.06 -7.52 -1.32
N PRO A 56 -0.61 -8.74 -1.01
CA PRO A 56 0.81 -9.05 -0.95
C PRO A 56 1.46 -8.88 -2.32
N TRP A 57 2.66 -8.32 -2.35
CA TRP A 57 3.43 -8.16 -3.57
C TRP A 57 4.92 -8.39 -3.34
N THR A 58 5.66 -8.65 -4.41
CA THR A 58 7.06 -9.06 -4.33
C THR A 58 8.00 -7.95 -4.74
N ASN A 59 9.26 -8.04 -4.32
CA ASN A 59 10.30 -7.13 -4.80
C ASN A 59 10.48 -7.18 -6.32
N ALA A 60 10.26 -8.34 -6.95
CA ALA A 60 10.30 -8.45 -8.40
C ALA A 60 9.20 -7.60 -9.07
N MET A 61 7.98 -7.65 -8.53
CA MET A 61 6.88 -6.80 -9.01
C MET A 61 7.15 -5.32 -8.76
N ARG A 62 7.74 -4.96 -7.61
CA ARG A 62 8.19 -3.58 -7.32
C ARG A 62 9.15 -3.08 -8.39
N GLN A 63 10.20 -3.85 -8.66
CA GLN A 63 11.20 -3.50 -9.66
C GLN A 63 10.59 -3.36 -11.07
N GLU A 64 9.65 -4.22 -11.43
CA GLU A 64 8.94 -4.13 -12.71
C GLU A 64 8.13 -2.84 -12.82
N ILE A 65 7.34 -2.51 -11.78
CA ILE A 65 6.54 -1.28 -11.75
C ILE A 65 7.45 -0.04 -11.84
N GLU A 66 8.50 0.02 -11.02
CA GLU A 66 9.45 1.14 -11.02
C GLU A 66 10.16 1.31 -12.37
N ALA A 67 10.59 0.22 -12.98
CA ALA A 67 11.28 0.25 -14.28
C ALA A 67 10.38 0.71 -15.43
N ARG A 68 9.12 0.24 -15.47
CA ARG A 68 8.18 0.51 -16.56
C ARG A 68 7.45 1.84 -16.40
N LEU A 69 7.09 2.23 -15.16
CA LEU A 69 6.33 3.46 -14.89
C LEU A 69 7.24 4.66 -14.54
N GLY A 70 8.46 4.40 -14.06
CA GLY A 70 9.42 5.46 -13.68
C GLY A 70 9.05 6.15 -12.37
N VAL A 71 8.49 5.42 -11.42
CA VAL A 71 8.02 5.91 -10.12
C VAL A 71 8.84 5.35 -8.97
N ASP A 72 8.78 6.01 -7.82
CA ASP A 72 9.10 5.39 -6.54
C ASP A 72 7.89 4.61 -6.03
N ALA A 73 8.06 3.30 -5.85
CA ALA A 73 7.00 2.40 -5.41
C ALA A 73 7.11 2.15 -3.90
N LEU A 74 6.09 2.60 -3.16
CA LEU A 74 6.00 2.50 -1.71
C LEU A 74 4.90 1.54 -1.29
N ASP A 75 5.18 0.74 -0.28
CA ASP A 75 4.20 -0.14 0.33
C ASP A 75 3.37 0.61 1.37
N ILE A 76 2.07 0.34 1.42
CA ILE A 76 1.16 0.81 2.45
C ILE A 76 0.36 -0.36 2.99
N TYR A 77 0.33 -0.46 4.31
CA TYR A 77 -0.47 -1.45 5.02
C TYR A 77 -1.60 -0.77 5.78
N GLY A 78 -2.77 -1.36 5.75
CA GLY A 78 -3.92 -0.89 6.50
C GLY A 78 -5.13 -1.79 6.37
N LEU A 79 -6.05 -1.65 7.32
CA LEU A 79 -7.31 -2.36 7.33
C LEU A 79 -8.42 -1.40 7.78
N SER A 80 -9.57 -1.50 7.13
CA SER A 80 -10.72 -0.60 7.34
C SER A 80 -11.29 -0.69 8.77
N GLU A 81 -11.14 -1.85 9.39
CA GLU A 81 -11.62 -2.15 10.75
C GLU A 81 -10.91 -1.30 11.79
N VAL A 82 -9.64 -1.03 11.57
CA VAL A 82 -8.82 -0.23 12.49
C VAL A 82 -8.98 1.25 12.17
N MET A 83 -8.46 1.71 11.07
CA MET A 83 -8.64 3.06 10.51
C MET A 83 -8.08 3.09 9.07
N GLY A 84 -8.85 3.53 8.11
CA GLY A 84 -8.34 3.75 6.76
C GLY A 84 -7.78 5.16 6.58
N PRO A 85 -6.93 5.41 5.57
CA PRO A 85 -6.50 4.47 4.54
C PRO A 85 -5.24 3.68 4.87
N GLY A 86 -4.47 4.00 5.94
CA GLY A 86 -3.23 3.31 6.24
C GLY A 86 -2.85 3.35 7.71
N VAL A 87 -2.34 2.23 8.21
CA VAL A 87 -1.79 2.06 9.56
C VAL A 87 -0.28 2.22 9.55
N ALA A 88 0.33 1.80 8.44
CA ALA A 88 1.76 1.86 8.24
C ALA A 88 2.09 2.13 6.77
N MET A 89 3.21 2.79 6.51
CA MET A 89 3.67 3.10 5.16
C MET A 89 5.20 3.07 5.10
N GLU A 90 5.74 2.64 3.97
CA GLU A 90 7.18 2.71 3.74
C GLU A 90 7.70 4.13 3.64
N CYS A 91 8.93 4.32 4.11
CA CYS A 91 9.71 5.52 3.87
C CYS A 91 10.36 5.45 2.48
N LEU A 92 10.36 6.59 1.78
CA LEU A 92 10.95 6.69 0.44
C LEU A 92 12.45 6.36 0.43
N GLU A 93 13.14 6.72 1.49
CA GLU A 93 14.59 6.61 1.62
C GLU A 93 15.05 5.17 1.91
N SER A 94 14.30 4.43 2.70
CA SER A 94 14.72 3.09 3.13
C SER A 94 14.10 1.95 2.32
N LYS A 95 12.78 2.01 2.08
CA LYS A 95 11.99 0.96 1.41
C LYS A 95 12.24 -0.44 2.00
N ASP A 96 12.37 -0.54 3.32
CA ASP A 96 12.69 -1.77 4.06
C ASP A 96 11.52 -2.27 4.92
N GLY A 97 10.32 -1.89 4.58
CA GLY A 97 9.07 -2.27 5.23
C GLY A 97 8.28 -1.09 5.75
N PRO A 98 6.97 -1.25 5.96
CA PRO A 98 6.09 -0.21 6.45
C PRO A 98 6.40 0.20 7.89
N THR A 99 6.52 1.49 8.14
CA THR A 99 6.64 2.09 9.48
C THR A 99 5.25 2.38 10.03
N ILE A 100 4.95 1.90 11.22
CA ILE A 100 3.66 2.06 11.90
C ILE A 100 3.55 3.47 12.50
N TRP A 101 2.36 4.08 12.39
CA TRP A 101 2.04 5.36 12.99
C TRP A 101 1.67 5.17 14.48
N GLU A 102 2.67 5.06 15.36
CA GLU A 102 2.49 4.75 16.78
C GLU A 102 1.80 5.87 17.59
N ASP A 103 1.68 7.06 17.03
CA ASP A 103 0.86 8.16 17.56
C ASP A 103 -0.66 7.91 17.41
N HIS A 104 -1.04 6.96 16.53
CA HIS A 104 -2.42 6.58 16.26
C HIS A 104 -2.74 5.13 16.61
N PHE A 105 -1.73 4.26 16.60
CA PHE A 105 -1.88 2.82 16.76
C PHE A 105 -0.87 2.26 17.75
N PHE A 106 -1.31 1.41 18.64
CA PHE A 106 -0.44 0.63 19.50
C PHE A 106 -0.29 -0.78 18.91
N PRO A 107 0.89 -1.12 18.35
CA PRO A 107 1.16 -2.44 17.78
C PRO A 107 1.60 -3.41 18.88
N GLU A 108 1.20 -4.67 18.74
CA GLU A 108 1.67 -5.81 19.55
C GLU A 108 1.93 -6.99 18.63
N ILE A 109 3.04 -7.71 18.89
CA ILE A 109 3.26 -9.03 18.28
C ILE A 109 2.88 -10.07 19.32
N ILE A 110 1.93 -10.92 18.99
CA ILE A 110 1.42 -11.94 19.92
C ILE A 110 1.64 -13.35 19.42
N ASN A 111 1.73 -14.29 20.34
CA ASN A 111 1.61 -15.70 20.02
C ASN A 111 0.15 -16.01 19.67
N PRO A 112 -0.16 -16.50 18.48
CA PRO A 112 -1.55 -16.72 18.05
C PRO A 112 -2.28 -17.83 18.83
N GLU A 113 -1.52 -18.75 19.50
CA GLU A 113 -2.10 -19.84 20.29
C GLU A 113 -2.41 -19.41 21.73
N THR A 114 -1.51 -18.64 22.36
CA THR A 114 -1.63 -18.26 23.77
C THR A 114 -2.20 -16.84 23.96
N GLY A 115 -2.07 -15.97 22.94
CA GLY A 115 -2.42 -14.56 23.03
C GLY A 115 -1.43 -13.71 23.86
N GLU A 116 -0.29 -14.29 24.26
CA GLU A 116 0.75 -13.58 25.00
C GLU A 116 1.57 -12.71 24.07
N VAL A 117 1.92 -11.50 24.54
CA VAL A 117 2.80 -10.59 23.80
C VAL A 117 4.21 -11.16 23.74
N LEU A 118 4.76 -11.20 22.55
CA LEU A 118 6.12 -11.71 22.29
C LEU A 118 7.15 -10.56 22.40
N PRO A 119 8.39 -10.90 22.78
CA PRO A 119 9.51 -9.96 22.73
C PRO A 119 9.79 -9.47 21.30
N ASP A 120 10.40 -8.26 21.19
CA ASP A 120 10.85 -7.70 19.93
C ASP A 120 11.76 -8.64 19.15
N GLY A 121 11.47 -8.78 17.85
CA GLY A 121 12.23 -9.63 16.93
C GLY A 121 11.71 -11.07 16.83
N GLU A 122 10.74 -11.48 17.64
CA GLU A 122 10.08 -12.76 17.49
C GLU A 122 8.96 -12.72 16.45
N LEU A 123 8.75 -13.85 15.76
CA LEU A 123 7.67 -13.99 14.79
C LEU A 123 6.35 -14.31 15.50
N GLY A 124 5.31 -13.54 15.18
CA GLY A 124 3.98 -13.73 15.73
C GLY A 124 2.91 -13.04 14.89
N GLU A 125 1.70 -12.97 15.44
CA GLU A 125 0.59 -12.24 14.83
C GLU A 125 0.65 -10.76 15.21
N LEU A 126 0.61 -9.88 14.21
CA LEU A 126 0.59 -8.42 14.41
C LEU A 126 -0.83 -7.97 14.76
N VAL A 127 -0.97 -7.31 15.88
CA VAL A 127 -2.24 -6.84 16.42
C VAL A 127 -2.17 -5.34 16.67
N PHE A 128 -3.24 -4.63 16.36
CA PHE A 128 -3.34 -3.19 16.55
C PHE A 128 -4.44 -2.81 17.54
N THR A 129 -4.13 -1.86 18.40
CA THR A 129 -5.11 -1.12 19.18
C THR A 129 -5.13 0.33 18.74
N THR A 130 -6.30 0.85 18.36
CA THR A 130 -6.46 2.27 17.99
C THR A 130 -6.47 3.14 19.22
N ILE A 131 -5.70 4.23 19.23
CA ILE A 131 -5.65 5.17 20.36
C ILE A 131 -6.31 6.53 20.09
N THR A 132 -6.48 6.90 18.83
CA THR A 132 -7.06 8.21 18.46
C THR A 132 -8.40 8.12 17.72
N LYS A 133 -8.94 6.93 17.53
CA LYS A 133 -10.20 6.72 16.81
C LYS A 133 -11.39 7.16 17.67
N GLU A 134 -12.13 8.17 17.23
CA GLU A 134 -13.30 8.70 17.96
C GLU A 134 -14.55 7.82 17.77
N GLY A 135 -14.77 7.31 16.56
CA GLY A 135 -15.88 6.40 16.27
C GLY A 135 -15.49 4.94 16.57
N MET A 136 -16.22 4.25 17.43
CA MET A 136 -15.87 2.92 17.97
C MET A 136 -14.42 2.91 18.51
N PRO A 137 -14.15 3.71 19.54
CA PRO A 137 -12.86 3.72 20.19
C PRO A 137 -12.59 2.34 20.79
N LEU A 138 -11.36 1.88 20.79
CA LEU A 138 -10.92 0.58 21.25
C LEU A 138 -11.46 -0.59 20.41
N ILE A 139 -10.93 -0.72 19.19
CA ILE A 139 -10.92 -2.02 18.54
C ILE A 139 -9.81 -2.81 19.18
N TRP A 140 -10.21 -3.73 20.01
CA TRP A 140 -9.36 -4.68 20.66
C TRP A 140 -8.83 -5.68 19.65
N LYS A 141 -7.49 -5.79 19.56
CA LYS A 141 -6.79 -6.90 18.92
C LYS A 141 -7.39 -7.33 17.56
N GLN A 142 -7.15 -6.55 16.55
CA GLN A 142 -7.39 -6.99 15.19
C GLN A 142 -6.07 -7.55 14.65
N GLY A 143 -6.01 -8.86 14.53
CA GLY A 143 -4.94 -9.57 13.84
C GLY A 143 -5.02 -9.36 12.33
N SER A 144 -3.91 -9.42 11.67
CA SER A 144 -3.77 -9.33 10.22
C SER A 144 -3.29 -10.66 9.64
#